data_db6c9f61d8cd3a6d52d56c21aef5c475
#
_entry.id   db6c9f61d8cd3a6d52d56c21aef5c475
#
_cell.length_a   1.000
_cell.length_b   1.000
_cell.length_c   1.000
_cell.angle_alpha   90.00
_cell.angle_beta   90.00
_cell.angle_gamma   90.00
#
_symmetry.space_group_name_H-M   'P 1'
#
loop_
_entity.id
_entity.type
_entity.pdbx_description
1 polymer ?
#
loop_
_entity_poly.entity_id
_entity_poly.type
_entity_poly.pdbx_seq_one_letter_code
_entity_poly.pdbx_strand_id
1 'polypeptide(L)'
;MIIFPAIDIKDSKCVRLIKGDFDKMTSYENSPFDQAKIYFQSGFRNIHIVDLDGALEGRSSNSNIIKQILKNLNLKIQIGGGIRTIDDVNNWIKSGVDKVIMGTAAVENIDLLKTVCERFKNKIAVSLDVKDGFISLSGWKKQTNISAIDFVKKIENFGVSRIIYTDINKDGTKKGPNIKDTVELSSKVKIPFVISGGISSIKDIKKIKSLNDSNIEGVIVGKSIYDGDIKINELAKQI
;
A
#
# COMPACT_ATOMS: atom_id res chain seq x y z
N MET A 1 -1.00 14.18 -8.00
CA MET A 1 -1.44 12.93 -7.36
C MET A 1 -0.54 11.79 -7.86
N ILE A 2 0.01 10.98 -6.98
CA ILE A 2 0.89 9.87 -7.34
C ILE A 2 0.05 8.62 -7.66
N ILE A 3 0.40 7.90 -8.72
CA ILE A 3 -0.19 6.59 -9.00
C ILE A 3 0.85 5.52 -8.65
N PHE A 4 0.46 4.56 -7.82
CA PHE A 4 1.26 3.43 -7.41
C PHE A 4 0.71 2.13 -8.03
N PRO A 5 1.21 1.67 -9.18
CA PRO A 5 0.97 0.30 -9.60
C PRO A 5 1.46 -0.66 -8.53
N ALA A 6 0.69 -1.69 -8.23
CA ALA A 6 0.99 -2.56 -7.11
C ALA A 6 1.44 -3.96 -7.55
N ILE A 7 2.35 -4.55 -6.76
CA ILE A 7 2.83 -5.93 -6.90
C ILE A 7 2.71 -6.60 -5.54
N ASP A 8 1.84 -7.60 -5.43
CA ASP A 8 1.81 -8.51 -4.28
C ASP A 8 2.64 -9.73 -4.63
N ILE A 9 3.54 -10.12 -3.73
CA ILE A 9 4.47 -11.21 -3.93
C ILE A 9 4.17 -12.33 -2.94
N LYS A 10 3.94 -13.53 -3.47
CA LYS A 10 3.85 -14.77 -2.70
C LYS A 10 4.59 -15.88 -3.43
N ASP A 11 5.42 -16.63 -2.69
CA ASP A 11 6.24 -17.72 -3.26
C ASP A 11 7.03 -17.24 -4.52
N SER A 12 7.60 -16.02 -4.45
CA SER A 12 8.32 -15.35 -5.56
C SER A 12 7.50 -15.09 -6.83
N LYS A 13 6.18 -15.13 -6.76
CA LYS A 13 5.25 -14.88 -7.87
C LYS A 13 4.43 -13.62 -7.64
N CYS A 14 4.01 -12.98 -8.74
CA CYS A 14 2.96 -11.96 -8.69
C CYS A 14 1.62 -12.60 -8.40
N VAL A 15 0.93 -12.14 -7.37
CA VAL A 15 -0.39 -12.64 -7.00
C VAL A 15 -1.37 -11.52 -6.72
N ARG A 16 -2.66 -11.83 -6.69
CA ARG A 16 -3.72 -10.94 -6.18
C ARG A 16 -4.72 -11.73 -5.38
N LEU A 17 -5.16 -11.13 -4.28
CA LEU A 17 -6.20 -11.66 -3.42
C LEU A 17 -7.54 -10.95 -3.71
N ILE A 18 -8.64 -11.57 -3.37
CA ILE A 18 -9.96 -10.92 -3.30
C ILE A 18 -10.30 -10.77 -1.82
N LYS A 19 -10.44 -9.53 -1.36
CA LYS A 19 -10.71 -9.19 0.05
C LYS A 19 -9.72 -9.85 1.02
N GLY A 20 -8.42 -9.93 0.64
CA GLY A 20 -7.38 -10.53 1.46
C GLY A 20 -7.46 -12.04 1.65
N ASP A 21 -8.38 -12.71 0.97
CA ASP A 21 -8.64 -14.14 1.10
C ASP A 21 -7.60 -14.95 0.31
N PHE A 22 -6.76 -15.72 1.00
CA PHE A 22 -5.72 -16.54 0.39
C PHE A 22 -6.30 -17.72 -0.40
N ASP A 23 -7.50 -18.19 -0.09
CA ASP A 23 -8.19 -19.23 -0.86
C ASP A 23 -8.73 -18.71 -2.19
N LYS A 24 -8.80 -17.38 -2.35
CA LYS A 24 -9.18 -16.68 -3.59
C LYS A 24 -7.99 -15.96 -4.23
N MET A 25 -6.82 -16.57 -4.14
CA MET A 25 -5.61 -16.06 -4.75
C MET A 25 -5.56 -16.37 -6.25
N THR A 26 -5.19 -15.37 -7.04
CA THR A 26 -4.85 -15.53 -8.46
C THR A 26 -3.36 -15.28 -8.62
N SER A 27 -2.65 -16.21 -9.26
CA SER A 27 -1.24 -16.04 -9.66
C SER A 27 -1.17 -15.59 -11.12
N TYR A 28 -0.17 -14.75 -11.44
CA TYR A 28 0.05 -14.23 -12.79
C TYR A 28 1.41 -14.69 -13.32
N GLU A 29 1.57 -14.71 -14.65
CA GLU A 29 2.74 -15.29 -15.33
C GLU A 29 4.03 -14.48 -15.15
N ASN A 30 3.92 -13.15 -15.12
CA ASN A 30 5.09 -12.29 -14.98
C ASN A 30 5.75 -12.49 -13.62
N SER A 31 7.08 -12.59 -13.59
CA SER A 31 7.83 -12.49 -12.35
C SER A 31 7.65 -11.08 -11.73
N PRO A 32 7.82 -10.91 -10.41
CA PRO A 32 7.76 -9.57 -9.80
C PRO A 32 8.77 -8.58 -10.40
N PHE A 33 9.93 -9.06 -10.84
CA PHE A 33 10.92 -8.23 -11.52
C PHE A 33 10.43 -7.78 -12.91
N ASP A 34 9.90 -8.69 -13.72
CA ASP A 34 9.39 -8.36 -15.05
C ASP A 34 8.19 -7.43 -14.97
N GLN A 35 7.30 -7.64 -14.00
CA GLN A 35 6.18 -6.76 -13.74
C GLN A 35 6.63 -5.35 -13.35
N ALA A 36 7.62 -5.23 -12.46
CA ALA A 36 8.21 -3.94 -12.10
C ALA A 36 8.89 -3.26 -13.30
N LYS A 37 9.56 -4.04 -14.16
CA LYS A 37 10.17 -3.56 -15.40
C LYS A 37 9.13 -3.02 -16.38
N ILE A 38 8.00 -3.70 -16.55
CA ILE A 38 6.87 -3.21 -17.36
C ILE A 38 6.38 -1.87 -16.80
N TYR A 39 6.19 -1.73 -15.50
CA TYR A 39 5.77 -0.46 -14.90
C TYR A 39 6.80 0.65 -15.13
N PHE A 40 8.08 0.35 -14.93
CA PHE A 40 9.17 1.31 -15.17
C PHE A 40 9.22 1.77 -16.64
N GLN A 41 9.14 0.85 -17.59
CA GLN A 41 9.14 1.14 -19.03
C GLN A 41 7.90 1.92 -19.48
N SER A 42 6.77 1.74 -18.81
CA SER A 42 5.53 2.51 -19.03
C SER A 42 5.57 3.93 -18.41
N GLY A 43 6.66 4.33 -17.77
CA GLY A 43 6.84 5.69 -17.24
C GLY A 43 6.61 5.83 -15.72
N PHE A 44 6.15 4.79 -15.03
CA PHE A 44 5.97 4.85 -13.58
C PHE A 44 7.32 4.92 -12.87
N ARG A 45 7.36 5.70 -11.79
CA ARG A 45 8.54 5.85 -10.93
C ARG A 45 8.25 5.47 -9.48
N ASN A 46 6.99 5.32 -9.13
CA ASN A 46 6.53 4.94 -7.80
C ASN A 46 5.75 3.63 -7.91
N ILE A 47 6.09 2.63 -7.11
CA ILE A 47 5.35 1.38 -7.04
C ILE A 47 5.08 0.98 -5.59
N HIS A 48 4.01 0.23 -5.41
CA HIS A 48 3.63 -0.37 -4.14
C HIS A 48 3.91 -1.87 -4.18
N ILE A 49 4.67 -2.39 -3.21
CA ILE A 49 4.96 -3.81 -3.10
C ILE A 49 4.47 -4.33 -1.74
N VAL A 50 3.83 -5.50 -1.76
CA VAL A 50 3.49 -6.24 -0.55
C VAL A 50 4.13 -7.62 -0.59
N ASP A 51 4.97 -7.91 0.39
CA ASP A 51 5.48 -9.26 0.65
C ASP A 51 4.46 -10.04 1.48
N LEU A 52 3.63 -10.85 0.82
CA LEU A 52 2.57 -11.61 1.48
C LEU A 52 3.12 -12.75 2.33
N ASP A 53 4.24 -13.35 1.95
CA ASP A 53 4.91 -14.36 2.79
C ASP A 53 5.43 -13.71 4.07
N GLY A 54 6.04 -12.52 3.94
CA GLY A 54 6.44 -11.72 5.09
C GLY A 54 5.27 -11.36 5.99
N ALA A 55 4.12 -11.01 5.42
CA ALA A 55 2.91 -10.71 6.18
C ALA A 55 2.42 -11.91 7.01
N LEU A 56 2.50 -13.11 6.46
CA LEU A 56 2.11 -14.35 7.13
C LEU A 56 3.14 -14.78 8.19
N GLU A 57 4.41 -14.85 7.81
CA GLU A 57 5.48 -15.46 8.61
C GLU A 57 6.20 -14.47 9.53
N GLY A 58 6.04 -13.15 9.31
CA GLY A 58 6.74 -12.11 10.06
C GLY A 58 8.18 -11.90 9.65
N ARG A 59 8.61 -12.51 8.55
CA ARG A 59 9.94 -12.32 7.95
C ARG A 59 9.82 -12.34 6.42
N SER A 60 10.55 -11.46 5.76
CA SER A 60 10.53 -11.38 4.30
C SER A 60 11.26 -12.57 3.68
N SER A 61 10.53 -13.42 2.94
CA SER A 61 11.10 -14.48 2.10
C SER A 61 11.41 -13.98 0.68
N ASN A 62 10.78 -12.88 0.26
CA ASN A 62 10.94 -12.32 -1.09
C ASN A 62 11.94 -11.16 -1.17
N SER A 63 12.73 -10.92 -0.11
CA SER A 63 13.65 -9.77 -0.03
C SER A 63 14.67 -9.72 -1.18
N ASN A 64 15.13 -10.88 -1.67
CA ASN A 64 16.12 -10.94 -2.75
C ASN A 64 15.56 -10.36 -4.07
N ILE A 65 14.32 -10.72 -4.44
CA ILE A 65 13.70 -10.23 -5.68
C ILE A 65 13.39 -8.74 -5.58
N ILE A 66 12.98 -8.25 -4.39
CA ILE A 66 12.73 -6.83 -4.16
C ILE A 66 14.04 -6.02 -4.24
N LYS A 67 15.13 -6.53 -3.66
CA LYS A 67 16.47 -5.92 -3.79
C LYS A 67 16.97 -5.93 -5.24
N GLN A 68 16.66 -6.97 -6.01
CA GLN A 68 16.97 -7.02 -7.45
C GLN A 68 16.23 -5.91 -8.21
N ILE A 69 14.95 -5.66 -7.91
CA ILE A 69 14.17 -4.56 -8.49
C ILE A 69 14.82 -3.21 -8.16
N LEU A 70 15.13 -2.97 -6.87
CA LEU A 70 15.79 -1.74 -6.41
C LEU A 70 17.12 -1.48 -7.08
N LYS A 71 17.93 -2.53 -7.28
CA LYS A 71 19.26 -2.43 -7.89
C LYS A 71 19.23 -2.09 -9.38
N ASN A 72 18.24 -2.61 -10.11
CA ASN A 72 18.24 -2.57 -11.58
C ASN A 72 17.26 -1.54 -12.16
N LEU A 73 16.28 -1.10 -11.38
CA LEU A 73 15.25 -0.16 -11.84
C LEU A 73 15.24 1.08 -10.94
N ASN A 74 15.26 2.27 -11.56
CA ASN A 74 15.15 3.53 -10.81
C ASN A 74 13.69 3.78 -10.40
N LEU A 75 13.24 2.99 -9.41
CA LEU A 75 11.90 3.03 -8.85
C LEU A 75 11.92 3.42 -7.38
N LYS A 76 10.98 4.27 -6.98
CA LYS A 76 10.66 4.55 -5.58
C LYS A 76 9.67 3.50 -5.09
N ILE A 77 10.13 2.60 -4.24
CA ILE A 77 9.32 1.49 -3.73
C ILE A 77 8.81 1.85 -2.34
N GLN A 78 7.49 1.76 -2.14
CA GLN A 78 6.90 1.62 -0.82
C GLN A 78 6.60 0.14 -0.56
N ILE A 79 7.20 -0.42 0.51
CA ILE A 79 7.16 -1.86 0.83
C ILE A 79 6.38 -2.12 2.09
N GLY A 80 5.45 -3.07 2.04
CA GLY A 80 4.73 -3.63 3.19
C GLY A 80 4.87 -5.16 3.25
N GLY A 81 4.43 -5.74 4.36
CA GLY A 81 4.44 -7.18 4.60
C GLY A 81 5.45 -7.60 5.68
N GLY A 82 4.94 -8.02 6.83
CA GLY A 82 5.72 -8.61 7.92
C GLY A 82 6.69 -7.70 8.68
N ILE A 83 6.58 -6.40 8.54
CA ILE A 83 7.45 -5.41 9.20
C ILE A 83 6.97 -5.19 10.63
N ARG A 84 7.70 -5.72 11.59
CA ARG A 84 7.28 -5.79 13.01
C ARG A 84 8.31 -5.26 14.01
N THR A 85 9.54 -4.99 13.56
CA THR A 85 10.64 -4.55 14.42
C THR A 85 11.38 -3.35 13.84
N ILE A 86 12.17 -2.65 14.67
CA ILE A 86 13.05 -1.57 14.22
C ILE A 86 14.09 -2.10 13.21
N ASP A 87 14.56 -3.32 13.40
CA ASP A 87 15.55 -3.94 12.51
C ASP A 87 14.96 -4.24 11.14
N ASP A 88 13.69 -4.68 11.04
CA ASP A 88 13.02 -4.84 9.76
C ASP A 88 12.98 -3.53 8.99
N VAL A 89 12.55 -2.45 9.67
CA VAL A 89 12.52 -1.09 9.09
C VAL A 89 13.91 -0.66 8.62
N ASN A 90 14.93 -0.81 9.48
CA ASN A 90 16.30 -0.44 9.17
C ASN A 90 16.86 -1.22 7.97
N ASN A 91 16.59 -2.52 7.89
CA ASN A 91 17.04 -3.38 6.80
C ASN A 91 16.44 -2.96 5.45
N TRP A 92 15.14 -2.65 5.42
CA TRP A 92 14.50 -2.17 4.21
C TRP A 92 15.02 -0.79 3.78
N ILE A 93 15.18 0.16 4.72
CA ILE A 93 15.72 1.50 4.42
C ILE A 93 17.14 1.39 3.89
N LYS A 94 18.01 0.56 4.50
CA LYS A 94 19.37 0.30 4.00
C LYS A 94 19.39 -0.36 2.63
N SER A 95 18.34 -1.10 2.27
CA SER A 95 18.20 -1.70 0.94
C SER A 95 17.78 -0.68 -0.13
N GLY A 96 17.43 0.57 0.24
CA GLY A 96 17.13 1.65 -0.69
C GLY A 96 15.65 1.88 -0.99
N VAL A 97 14.73 1.30 -0.20
CA VAL A 97 13.29 1.60 -0.38
C VAL A 97 12.97 3.06 -0.06
N ASP A 98 11.98 3.61 -0.74
CA ASP A 98 11.52 4.98 -0.47
C ASP A 98 10.75 5.07 0.84
N LYS A 99 9.80 4.16 1.05
CA LYS A 99 8.98 4.07 2.26
C LYS A 99 8.85 2.64 2.76
N VAL A 100 8.78 2.51 4.07
CA VAL A 100 8.44 1.27 4.77
C VAL A 100 7.02 1.41 5.32
N ILE A 101 6.17 0.42 5.02
CA ILE A 101 4.75 0.44 5.40
C ILE A 101 4.55 -0.49 6.59
N MET A 102 4.05 0.06 7.69
CA MET A 102 3.67 -0.69 8.87
C MET A 102 2.13 -0.76 8.95
N GLY A 103 1.59 -1.97 9.04
CA GLY A 103 0.16 -2.21 9.25
C GLY A 103 -0.11 -2.61 10.71
N THR A 104 -0.40 -3.89 10.94
CA THR A 104 -0.74 -4.45 12.27
C THR A 104 0.20 -3.97 13.38
N ALA A 105 1.52 -4.01 13.15
CA ALA A 105 2.50 -3.61 14.16
C ALA A 105 2.39 -2.13 14.56
N ALA A 106 1.97 -1.24 13.66
CA ALA A 106 1.76 0.18 13.98
C ALA A 106 0.59 0.38 14.95
N VAL A 107 -0.44 -0.47 14.84
CA VAL A 107 -1.64 -0.39 15.68
C VAL A 107 -1.43 -1.09 17.02
N GLU A 108 -0.79 -2.26 17.02
CA GLU A 108 -0.56 -3.07 18.23
C GLU A 108 0.58 -2.53 19.10
N ASN A 109 1.56 -1.83 18.51
CA ASN A 109 2.71 -1.28 19.22
C ASN A 109 2.97 0.18 18.80
N ILE A 110 2.25 1.08 19.45
CA ILE A 110 2.31 2.52 19.13
C ILE A 110 3.65 3.16 19.48
N ASP A 111 4.34 2.63 20.52
CA ASP A 111 5.65 3.12 20.93
C ASP A 111 6.73 2.74 19.91
N LEU A 112 6.62 1.54 19.32
CA LEU A 112 7.45 1.15 18.19
C LEU A 112 7.24 2.10 17.01
N LEU A 113 5.97 2.40 16.65
CA LEU A 113 5.66 3.32 15.55
C LEU A 113 6.30 4.69 15.79
N LYS A 114 6.13 5.25 16.98
CA LYS A 114 6.74 6.53 17.36
C LYS A 114 8.27 6.49 17.21
N THR A 115 8.90 5.47 17.78
CA THR A 115 10.36 5.29 17.74
C THR A 115 10.89 5.22 16.29
N VAL A 116 10.25 4.44 15.41
CA VAL A 116 10.71 4.32 14.01
C VAL A 116 10.46 5.61 13.22
N CYS A 117 9.38 6.34 13.50
CA CYS A 117 9.13 7.64 12.85
C CYS A 117 10.16 8.69 13.26
N GLU A 118 10.56 8.74 14.53
CA GLU A 118 11.61 9.64 15.02
C GLU A 118 12.97 9.31 14.39
N ARG A 119 13.31 8.01 14.32
CA ARG A 119 14.60 7.53 13.80
C ARG A 119 14.70 7.63 12.30
N PHE A 120 13.63 7.34 11.57
CA PHE A 120 13.61 7.25 10.12
C PHE A 120 12.66 8.30 9.52
N LYS A 121 13.01 9.56 9.73
CA LYS A 121 12.20 10.72 9.32
C LYS A 121 11.73 10.60 7.87
N ASN A 122 10.44 10.82 7.66
CA ASN A 122 9.80 10.78 6.33
C ASN A 122 9.93 9.44 5.58
N LYS A 123 10.22 8.32 6.29
CA LYS A 123 10.35 6.98 5.69
C LYS A 123 9.22 6.02 6.06
N ILE A 124 8.43 6.33 7.06
CA ILE A 124 7.41 5.43 7.60
C ILE A 124 6.03 5.83 7.06
N ALA A 125 5.37 4.89 6.40
CA ALA A 125 3.96 4.96 6.06
C ALA A 125 3.19 3.98 6.95
N VAL A 126 1.91 4.27 7.19
CA VAL A 126 1.02 3.36 7.93
C VAL A 126 -0.08 2.89 7.02
N SER A 127 -0.29 1.57 6.91
CA SER A 127 -1.47 1.03 6.25
C SER A 127 -2.57 0.75 7.27
N LEU A 128 -3.77 1.24 6.94
CA LEU A 128 -4.99 1.00 7.69
C LEU A 128 -5.98 0.26 6.79
N ASP A 129 -6.21 -0.98 7.13
CA ASP A 129 -7.22 -1.80 6.49
C ASP A 129 -8.52 -1.65 7.29
N VAL A 130 -9.54 -1.05 6.69
CA VAL A 130 -10.72 -0.56 7.41
C VAL A 130 -11.97 -1.26 6.90
N LYS A 131 -12.79 -1.69 7.83
CA LYS A 131 -14.13 -2.22 7.60
C LYS A 131 -15.11 -1.48 8.50
N ASP A 132 -16.10 -0.82 7.87
CA ASP A 132 -17.17 -0.11 8.57
C ASP A 132 -16.64 0.92 9.60
N GLY A 133 -15.53 1.62 9.26
CA GLY A 133 -14.89 2.63 10.09
C GLY A 133 -13.89 2.11 11.12
N PHE A 134 -13.76 0.80 11.31
CA PHE A 134 -12.89 0.17 12.28
C PHE A 134 -11.70 -0.54 11.64
N ILE A 135 -10.55 -0.50 12.30
CA ILE A 135 -9.31 -1.11 11.79
C ILE A 135 -9.37 -2.63 11.93
N SER A 136 -8.95 -3.33 10.88
CA SER A 136 -8.71 -4.77 10.87
C SER A 136 -7.22 -5.05 10.84
N LEU A 137 -6.80 -6.12 11.51
CA LEU A 137 -5.41 -6.52 11.70
C LEU A 137 -5.14 -7.92 11.16
N SER A 138 -3.85 -8.27 11.08
CA SER A 138 -3.38 -9.63 10.75
C SER A 138 -3.93 -10.17 9.42
N GLY A 139 -3.83 -9.37 8.36
CA GLY A 139 -4.38 -9.76 7.04
C GLY A 139 -5.91 -9.90 7.09
N TRP A 140 -6.56 -8.98 7.84
CA TRP A 140 -8.02 -8.85 7.99
C TRP A 140 -8.71 -9.95 8.80
N LYS A 141 -7.92 -10.82 9.44
CA LYS A 141 -8.44 -11.93 10.27
C LYS A 141 -8.97 -11.48 11.63
N LYS A 142 -8.52 -10.32 12.11
CA LYS A 142 -8.88 -9.78 13.43
C LYS A 142 -9.53 -8.41 13.26
N GLN A 143 -10.84 -8.34 13.38
CA GLN A 143 -11.57 -7.07 13.47
C GLN A 143 -11.35 -6.47 14.86
N THR A 144 -11.10 -5.16 14.92
CA THR A 144 -10.96 -4.43 16.18
C THR A 144 -12.11 -3.43 16.37
N ASN A 145 -12.21 -2.87 17.58
CA ASN A 145 -13.08 -1.74 17.87
C ASN A 145 -12.31 -0.40 17.82
N ILE A 146 -11.13 -0.37 17.20
CA ILE A 146 -10.32 0.84 17.07
C ILE A 146 -10.83 1.61 15.86
N SER A 147 -11.39 2.78 16.12
CA SER A 147 -11.82 3.72 15.09
C SER A 147 -10.61 4.20 14.27
N ALA A 148 -10.72 4.14 12.93
CA ALA A 148 -9.64 4.59 12.04
C ALA A 148 -9.31 6.07 12.26
N ILE A 149 -10.32 6.94 12.42
CA ILE A 149 -10.11 8.37 12.64
C ILE A 149 -9.42 8.66 13.99
N ASP A 150 -9.81 7.96 15.06
CA ASP A 150 -9.21 8.18 16.38
C ASP A 150 -7.75 7.72 16.38
N PHE A 151 -7.46 6.61 15.71
CA PHE A 151 -6.10 6.14 15.56
C PHE A 151 -5.24 7.11 14.75
N VAL A 152 -5.71 7.61 13.60
CA VAL A 152 -4.95 8.57 12.78
C VAL A 152 -4.68 9.86 13.54
N LYS A 153 -5.67 10.40 14.26
CA LYS A 153 -5.47 11.57 15.14
C LYS A 153 -4.41 11.32 16.20
N LYS A 154 -4.40 10.12 16.81
CA LYS A 154 -3.42 9.75 17.83
C LYS A 154 -1.99 9.76 17.30
N ILE A 155 -1.77 9.34 16.05
CA ILE A 155 -0.43 9.27 15.45
C ILE A 155 -0.04 10.50 14.63
N GLU A 156 -0.91 11.52 14.54
CA GLU A 156 -0.72 12.67 13.65
C GLU A 156 0.62 13.38 13.82
N ASN A 157 1.10 13.49 15.07
CA ASN A 157 2.34 14.17 15.40
C ASN A 157 3.57 13.24 15.52
N PHE A 158 3.46 11.98 15.10
CA PHE A 158 4.60 11.04 15.20
C PHE A 158 5.59 11.17 14.05
N GLY A 159 5.23 11.87 12.97
CA GLY A 159 6.07 12.00 11.78
C GLY A 159 5.80 10.89 10.75
N VAL A 160 4.61 10.26 10.80
CA VAL A 160 4.13 9.36 9.75
C VAL A 160 4.07 10.12 8.42
N SER A 161 4.69 9.56 7.38
CA SER A 161 4.81 10.24 6.09
C SER A 161 3.52 10.21 5.26
N ARG A 162 2.72 9.15 5.41
CA ARG A 162 1.41 8.98 4.76
C ARG A 162 0.59 7.86 5.39
N ILE A 163 -0.70 7.91 5.20
CA ILE A 163 -1.63 6.81 5.49
C ILE A 163 -2.03 6.14 4.18
N ILE A 164 -1.91 4.83 4.11
CA ILE A 164 -2.52 4.03 3.04
C ILE A 164 -3.83 3.51 3.59
N TYR A 165 -4.93 4.02 3.06
CA TYR A 165 -6.28 3.64 3.52
C TYR A 165 -6.89 2.63 2.56
N THR A 166 -7.11 1.42 3.05
CA THR A 166 -7.74 0.32 2.29
C THR A 166 -9.13 0.05 2.84
N ASP A 167 -10.16 0.24 2.01
CA ASP A 167 -11.49 -0.27 2.32
C ASP A 167 -11.56 -1.77 1.96
N ILE A 168 -11.62 -2.61 3.00
CA ILE A 168 -11.65 -4.09 2.85
C ILE A 168 -12.86 -4.54 2.03
N ASN A 169 -14.01 -3.87 2.16
CA ASN A 169 -15.21 -4.23 1.42
C ASN A 169 -15.07 -3.98 -0.09
N LYS A 170 -14.12 -3.13 -0.48
CA LYS A 170 -13.86 -2.75 -1.87
C LYS A 170 -12.65 -3.46 -2.49
N ASP A 171 -11.67 -3.86 -1.66
CA ASP A 171 -10.41 -4.41 -2.18
C ASP A 171 -10.60 -5.71 -2.98
N GLY A 172 -9.93 -5.76 -4.14
CA GLY A 172 -10.03 -6.89 -5.08
C GLY A 172 -11.38 -7.04 -5.79
N THR A 173 -12.40 -6.22 -5.47
CA THR A 173 -13.76 -6.35 -6.03
C THR A 173 -13.97 -5.61 -7.35
N LYS A 174 -13.12 -4.63 -7.66
CA LYS A 174 -13.25 -3.74 -8.84
C LYS A 174 -14.62 -3.01 -8.91
N LYS A 175 -15.19 -2.66 -7.76
CA LYS A 175 -16.50 -1.95 -7.65
C LYS A 175 -16.35 -0.45 -7.36
N GLY A 176 -15.20 0.11 -7.70
CA GLY A 176 -14.84 1.49 -7.36
C GLY A 176 -14.29 1.63 -5.94
N PRO A 177 -13.41 2.63 -5.73
CA PRO A 177 -12.82 2.93 -4.43
C PRO A 177 -13.79 3.61 -3.49
N ASN A 178 -13.52 3.55 -2.18
CA ASN A 178 -14.26 4.31 -1.18
C ASN A 178 -13.70 5.74 -1.07
N ILE A 179 -14.06 6.58 -2.04
CA ILE A 179 -13.59 7.98 -2.09
C ILE A 179 -14.18 8.78 -0.93
N LYS A 180 -15.47 8.61 -0.64
CA LYS A 180 -16.19 9.42 0.34
C LYS A 180 -15.56 9.33 1.73
N ASP A 181 -15.43 8.12 2.26
CA ASP A 181 -14.94 7.93 3.62
C ASP A 181 -13.45 8.29 3.72
N THR A 182 -12.66 8.00 2.66
CA THR A 182 -11.24 8.37 2.64
C THR A 182 -11.06 9.90 2.65
N VAL A 183 -11.83 10.63 1.86
CA VAL A 183 -11.79 12.12 1.82
C VAL A 183 -12.27 12.69 3.15
N GLU A 184 -13.38 12.19 3.69
CA GLU A 184 -13.87 12.63 4.98
C GLU A 184 -12.85 12.44 6.10
N LEU A 185 -12.13 11.31 6.10
CA LEU A 185 -11.11 11.03 7.10
C LEU A 185 -9.87 11.89 6.88
N SER A 186 -9.39 12.00 5.63
CA SER A 186 -8.20 12.78 5.29
C SER A 186 -8.36 14.28 5.57
N SER A 187 -9.57 14.82 5.46
CA SER A 187 -9.86 16.23 5.76
C SER A 187 -9.73 16.60 7.25
N LYS A 188 -9.75 15.61 8.13
CA LYS A 188 -9.71 15.79 9.60
C LYS A 188 -8.29 15.77 10.18
N VAL A 189 -7.27 15.52 9.37
CA VAL A 189 -5.87 15.36 9.80
C VAL A 189 -4.92 15.93 8.74
N LYS A 190 -3.65 16.15 9.11
CA LYS A 190 -2.62 16.71 8.21
C LYS A 190 -1.82 15.67 7.46
N ILE A 191 -1.82 14.40 7.94
CA ILE A 191 -1.07 13.33 7.28
C ILE A 191 -1.70 13.05 5.91
N PRO A 192 -0.92 13.02 4.81
CA PRO A 192 -1.46 12.73 3.49
C PRO A 192 -1.94 11.28 3.36
N PHE A 193 -2.97 11.08 2.53
CA PHE A 193 -3.59 9.77 2.30
C PHE A 193 -3.32 9.23 0.90
N VAL A 194 -3.18 7.93 0.82
CA VAL A 194 -3.18 7.16 -0.42
C VAL A 194 -4.40 6.24 -0.39
N ILE A 195 -5.28 6.38 -1.40
CA ILE A 195 -6.46 5.53 -1.56
C ILE A 195 -6.03 4.14 -2.04
N SER A 196 -6.51 3.10 -1.37
CA SER A 196 -6.28 1.71 -1.73
C SER A 196 -7.58 0.91 -1.77
N GLY A 197 -7.63 -0.08 -2.67
CA GLY A 197 -8.78 -0.97 -2.83
C GLY A 197 -9.85 -0.47 -3.79
N GLY A 198 -10.33 -1.37 -4.65
CA GLY A 198 -11.51 -1.17 -5.49
C GLY A 198 -11.33 -0.40 -6.80
N ILE A 199 -10.18 0.21 -7.08
CA ILE A 199 -9.95 0.92 -8.36
C ILE A 199 -10.22 -0.01 -9.54
N SER A 200 -11.13 0.40 -10.42
CA SER A 200 -11.65 -0.44 -11.51
C SER A 200 -11.47 0.18 -12.89
N SER A 201 -11.30 1.49 -12.98
CA SER A 201 -11.29 2.20 -14.26
C SER A 201 -10.48 3.50 -14.22
N ILE A 202 -10.12 4.01 -15.41
CA ILE A 202 -9.54 5.35 -15.56
C ILE A 202 -10.49 6.45 -15.06
N LYS A 203 -11.80 6.21 -15.09
CA LYS A 203 -12.79 7.17 -14.54
C LYS A 203 -12.59 7.35 -13.04
N ASP A 204 -12.28 6.28 -12.29
CA ASP A 204 -11.99 6.37 -10.85
C ASP A 204 -10.77 7.25 -10.59
N ILE A 205 -9.69 7.07 -11.39
CA ILE A 205 -8.47 7.87 -11.28
C ILE A 205 -8.78 9.36 -11.53
N LYS A 206 -9.51 9.66 -12.61
CA LYS A 206 -9.90 11.04 -12.94
C LYS A 206 -10.76 11.67 -11.85
N LYS A 207 -11.70 10.90 -11.28
CA LYS A 207 -12.53 11.35 -10.16
C LYS A 207 -11.70 11.69 -8.94
N ILE A 208 -10.72 10.84 -8.59
CA ILE A 208 -9.83 11.12 -7.45
C ILE A 208 -8.96 12.36 -7.74
N LYS A 209 -8.43 12.49 -8.95
CA LYS A 209 -7.66 13.68 -9.35
C LYS A 209 -8.43 14.99 -9.25
N SER A 210 -9.74 14.96 -9.47
CA SER A 210 -10.59 16.17 -9.37
C SER A 210 -10.87 16.62 -7.93
N LEU A 211 -10.42 15.88 -6.91
CA LEU A 211 -10.55 16.22 -5.48
C LEU A 211 -9.47 17.24 -5.06
N ASN A 212 -9.50 18.45 -5.62
CA ASN A 212 -8.42 19.43 -5.47
C ASN A 212 -8.15 19.89 -4.03
N ASP A 213 -9.15 19.82 -3.15
CA ASP A 213 -9.05 20.28 -1.76
C ASP A 213 -8.84 19.14 -0.75
N SER A 214 -8.62 17.93 -1.23
CA SER A 214 -8.43 16.76 -0.37
C SER A 214 -6.96 16.53 -0.07
N ASN A 215 -6.66 16.04 1.12
CA ASN A 215 -5.32 15.60 1.52
C ASN A 215 -4.99 14.21 0.92
N ILE A 216 -5.37 14.00 -0.33
CA ILE A 216 -5.12 12.75 -1.07
C ILE A 216 -3.86 12.90 -1.92
N GLU A 217 -2.77 12.26 -1.47
CA GLU A 217 -1.47 12.27 -2.15
C GLU A 217 -1.45 11.35 -3.37
N GLY A 218 -2.15 10.22 -3.30
CA GLY A 218 -2.04 9.19 -4.34
C GLY A 218 -3.10 8.11 -4.31
N VAL A 219 -2.93 7.16 -5.22
CA VAL A 219 -3.81 6.01 -5.37
C VAL A 219 -3.01 4.76 -5.71
N ILE A 220 -3.38 3.62 -5.11
CA ILE A 220 -2.83 2.30 -5.44
C ILE A 220 -3.74 1.60 -6.43
N VAL A 221 -3.15 1.11 -7.54
CA VAL A 221 -3.86 0.39 -8.59
C VAL A 221 -3.25 -1.00 -8.73
N GLY A 222 -4.04 -2.01 -8.44
CA GLY A 222 -3.59 -3.41 -8.42
C GLY A 222 -4.32 -4.27 -9.44
N LYS A 223 -5.30 -5.04 -8.98
CA LYS A 223 -6.00 -6.11 -9.71
C LYS A 223 -6.50 -5.69 -11.09
N SER A 224 -7.03 -4.49 -11.24
CA SER A 224 -7.54 -3.98 -12.52
C SER A 224 -6.48 -3.83 -13.62
N ILE A 225 -5.19 -3.68 -13.26
CA ILE A 225 -4.09 -3.71 -14.25
C ILE A 225 -3.85 -5.15 -14.70
N TYR A 226 -3.75 -6.08 -13.77
CA TYR A 226 -3.47 -7.49 -14.06
C TYR A 226 -4.59 -8.17 -14.85
N ASP A 227 -5.84 -7.85 -14.53
CA ASP A 227 -7.02 -8.39 -15.23
C ASP A 227 -7.28 -7.67 -16.57
N GLY A 228 -6.52 -6.62 -16.91
CA GLY A 228 -6.65 -5.88 -18.17
C GLY A 228 -7.81 -4.88 -18.23
N ASP A 229 -8.52 -4.64 -17.11
CA ASP A 229 -9.59 -3.61 -17.06
C ASP A 229 -9.02 -2.20 -17.25
N ILE A 230 -7.79 -1.97 -16.76
CA ILE A 230 -7.03 -0.76 -16.98
C ILE A 230 -5.76 -1.12 -17.76
N LYS A 231 -5.68 -0.66 -19.00
CA LYS A 231 -4.46 -0.81 -19.79
C LYS A 231 -3.36 0.07 -19.24
N ILE A 232 -2.16 -0.50 -19.06
CA ILE A 232 -1.02 0.20 -18.44
C ILE A 232 -0.67 1.51 -19.14
N ASN A 233 -0.76 1.54 -20.49
CA ASN A 233 -0.48 2.74 -21.28
C ASN A 233 -1.54 3.84 -21.08
N GLU A 234 -2.79 3.48 -20.78
CA GLU A 234 -3.85 4.45 -20.46
C GLU A 234 -3.66 5.01 -19.06
N LEU A 235 -3.24 4.15 -18.11
CA LEU A 235 -2.91 4.58 -16.77
C LEU A 235 -1.69 5.51 -16.75
N ALA A 236 -0.67 5.21 -17.55
CA ALA A 236 0.53 6.03 -17.67
C ALA A 236 0.24 7.46 -18.14
N LYS A 237 -0.79 7.67 -18.97
CA LYS A 237 -1.24 9.02 -19.38
C LYS A 237 -1.87 9.81 -18.22
N GLN A 238 -2.06 9.18 -17.08
CA GLN A 238 -2.61 9.83 -15.88
C GLN A 238 -1.53 10.24 -14.86
N ILE A 239 -0.24 10.00 -15.14
CA ILE A 239 0.88 10.43 -14.28
C ILE A 239 1.04 11.94 -14.29
#